data_909777de5dde7caea8ccf873ac9f4ed6
#
_entry.id   909777de5dde7caea8ccf873ac9f4ed6
#
_cell.length_a   1.000
_cell.length_b   1.000
_cell.length_c   1.000
_cell.angle_alpha   90.00
_cell.angle_beta   90.00
_cell.angle_gamma   90.00
#
_symmetry.space_group_name_H-M   'P 1'
#
loop_
_entity.id
_entity.type
_entity.pdbx_description
1 polymer ?
#
loop_
_entity_poly.entity_id
_entity_poly.type
_entity_poly.pdbx_seq_one_letter_code
_entity_poly.pdbx_strand_id
1 'polypeptide(L)'
;EAACKAVFVDTIVDVKQKLMEIEFNVPKKEREFAKLKVIKAFPVEGEKYKKRVIALYESRTRQKVKRAAPGGEGYVIDHFDSTAVANYLQHIDSAFVASKTPYPHTFFNDSYEVYGANWTPTLLTEFEKYHGYKLQDKFPEFLDGDAVVVSDYRETLGDMLLKNFTEQWTAWANKRG
;
A
#
# COMPACT_ATOMS: atom_id res chain seq x y z
N GLU A 1 4.54 7.12 -8.19
CA GLU A 1 3.26 6.40 -8.11
C GLU A 1 2.39 6.96 -6.98
N ALA A 2 1.07 6.89 -7.13
CA ALA A 2 0.13 7.43 -6.12
C ALA A 2 -0.10 6.43 -4.99
N ALA A 3 -0.32 6.95 -3.77
CA ALA A 3 -0.59 6.18 -2.57
C ALA A 3 -1.70 5.14 -2.74
N CYS A 4 -1.42 3.92 -2.32
CA CYS A 4 -2.26 2.76 -2.50
C CYS A 4 -3.05 2.38 -1.25
N LYS A 5 -4.12 1.59 -1.45
CA LYS A 5 -4.86 0.93 -0.39
C LYS A 5 -5.28 -0.47 -0.79
N ALA A 6 -5.39 -1.35 0.20
CA ALA A 6 -5.98 -2.66 0.05
C ALA A 6 -7.52 -2.58 0.05
N VAL A 7 -8.16 -3.34 -0.83
CA VAL A 7 -9.61 -3.55 -0.84
C VAL A 7 -9.85 -5.06 -0.82
N PHE A 8 -10.45 -5.53 0.25
CA PHE A 8 -10.82 -6.93 0.39
C PHE A 8 -12.27 -7.15 0.01
N VAL A 9 -12.53 -8.22 -0.72
CA VAL A 9 -13.88 -8.73 -0.98
C VAL A 9 -13.94 -10.14 -0.44
N ASP A 10 -14.80 -10.35 0.54
CA ASP A 10 -14.97 -11.58 1.28
C ASP A 10 -16.35 -12.19 0.99
N THR A 11 -16.41 -13.44 0.65
CA THR A 11 -17.67 -14.12 0.29
C THR A 11 -17.63 -15.61 0.65
N ILE A 12 -18.80 -16.17 0.92
CA ILE A 12 -18.98 -17.61 1.16
C ILE A 12 -19.68 -18.22 -0.05
N VAL A 13 -19.08 -19.26 -0.60
CA VAL A 13 -19.60 -19.96 -1.80
C VAL A 13 -19.61 -21.47 -1.61
N ASP A 14 -20.32 -22.19 -2.50
CA ASP A 14 -20.26 -23.66 -2.56
C ASP A 14 -18.84 -24.14 -2.88
N VAL A 15 -18.40 -25.24 -2.25
CA VAL A 15 -17.07 -25.81 -2.47
C VAL A 15 -16.82 -26.23 -3.91
N LYS A 16 -17.88 -26.57 -4.66
CA LYS A 16 -17.80 -26.97 -6.07
C LYS A 16 -17.61 -25.81 -7.02
N GLN A 17 -17.96 -24.58 -6.62
CA GLN A 17 -17.80 -23.41 -7.47
C GLN A 17 -16.31 -23.11 -7.70
N LYS A 18 -15.90 -22.99 -8.96
CA LYS A 18 -14.51 -22.66 -9.31
C LYS A 18 -14.20 -21.22 -8.96
N LEU A 19 -12.98 -20.95 -8.51
CA LEU A 19 -12.56 -19.59 -8.14
C LEU A 19 -12.71 -18.59 -9.29
N MET A 20 -12.49 -19.02 -10.52
CA MET A 20 -12.60 -18.19 -11.72
C MET A 20 -14.05 -17.81 -12.09
N GLU A 21 -15.03 -18.51 -11.53
CA GLU A 21 -16.46 -18.31 -11.77
C GLU A 21 -17.11 -17.43 -10.68
N ILE A 22 -16.33 -17.00 -9.68
CA ILE A 22 -16.84 -16.19 -8.57
C ILE A 22 -16.83 -14.71 -8.99
N GLU A 23 -18.01 -14.10 -8.99
CA GLU A 23 -18.14 -12.66 -9.15
C GLU A 23 -17.87 -11.93 -7.82
N PHE A 24 -16.82 -11.15 -7.80
CA PHE A 24 -16.47 -10.33 -6.64
C PHE A 24 -17.09 -8.94 -6.75
N ASN A 25 -17.93 -8.59 -5.79
CA ASN A 25 -18.55 -7.27 -5.70
C ASN A 25 -17.57 -6.21 -5.16
N VAL A 26 -16.64 -5.78 -5.99
CA VAL A 26 -15.77 -4.64 -5.68
C VAL A 26 -16.63 -3.39 -5.50
N PRO A 27 -16.47 -2.63 -4.41
CA PRO A 27 -17.22 -1.39 -4.19
C PRO A 27 -17.18 -0.47 -5.40
N LYS A 28 -18.33 0.08 -5.83
CA LYS A 28 -18.45 0.88 -7.07
C LYS A 28 -17.40 1.98 -7.17
N LYS A 29 -17.10 2.66 -6.06
CA LYS A 29 -16.08 3.72 -5.98
C LYS A 29 -14.65 3.26 -6.20
N GLU A 30 -14.37 1.95 -6.09
CA GLU A 30 -13.03 1.38 -6.24
C GLU A 30 -12.82 0.73 -7.61
N ARG A 31 -13.89 0.39 -8.35
CA ARG A 31 -13.83 -0.44 -9.58
C ARG A 31 -12.88 0.10 -10.64
N GLU A 32 -12.80 1.41 -10.76
CA GLU A 32 -11.94 2.07 -11.77
C GLU A 32 -10.45 1.79 -11.54
N PHE A 33 -10.02 1.71 -10.27
CA PHE A 33 -8.61 1.59 -9.88
C PHE A 33 -8.25 0.24 -9.27
N ALA A 34 -9.26 -0.60 -9.00
CA ALA A 34 -9.04 -1.89 -8.34
C ALA A 34 -8.36 -2.89 -9.28
N LYS A 35 -7.18 -3.35 -8.89
CA LYS A 35 -6.44 -4.41 -9.58
C LYS A 35 -6.39 -5.63 -8.68
N LEU A 36 -6.91 -6.75 -9.16
CA LEU A 36 -6.85 -8.02 -8.43
C LEU A 36 -5.40 -8.43 -8.22
N LYS A 37 -5.07 -8.79 -6.98
CA LYS A 37 -3.74 -9.25 -6.57
C LYS A 37 -3.74 -10.72 -6.16
N VAL A 38 -4.67 -11.11 -5.31
CA VAL A 38 -4.73 -12.46 -4.73
C VAL A 38 -6.17 -12.90 -4.57
N ILE A 39 -6.43 -14.18 -4.84
CA ILE A 39 -7.66 -14.87 -4.43
C ILE A 39 -7.25 -16.09 -3.60
N LYS A 40 -7.84 -16.26 -2.43
CA LYS A 40 -7.65 -17.42 -1.55
C LYS A 40 -8.98 -17.98 -1.12
N ALA A 41 -9.01 -19.30 -0.98
CA ALA A 41 -10.18 -20.03 -0.46
C ALA A 41 -9.79 -20.76 0.83
N PHE A 42 -10.66 -20.68 1.82
CA PHE A 42 -10.48 -21.26 3.14
C PHE A 42 -11.67 -22.14 3.51
N PRO A 43 -11.48 -23.19 4.30
CA PRO A 43 -12.58 -23.95 4.86
C PRO A 43 -13.43 -23.05 5.77
N VAL A 44 -14.71 -23.35 5.87
CA VAL A 44 -15.62 -22.75 6.85
C VAL A 44 -15.88 -23.78 7.94
N GLU A 45 -15.61 -23.43 9.19
CA GLU A 45 -15.79 -24.34 10.31
C GLU A 45 -17.25 -24.81 10.42
N GLY A 46 -17.45 -26.10 10.58
CA GLY A 46 -18.79 -26.71 10.62
C GLY A 46 -19.53 -26.82 9.28
N GLU A 47 -18.98 -26.29 8.17
CA GLU A 47 -19.67 -26.23 6.87
C GLU A 47 -18.94 -27.03 5.78
N LYS A 48 -19.24 -28.31 5.67
CA LYS A 48 -18.61 -29.23 4.71
C LYS A 48 -18.72 -28.79 3.23
N TYR A 49 -19.80 -28.11 2.88
CA TYR A 49 -20.13 -27.75 1.49
C TYR A 49 -19.88 -26.29 1.13
N LYS A 50 -19.31 -25.52 2.05
CA LYS A 50 -18.99 -24.10 1.83
C LYS A 50 -17.50 -23.81 2.01
N LYS A 51 -17.05 -22.78 1.33
CA LYS A 51 -15.72 -22.19 1.50
C LYS A 51 -15.83 -20.66 1.58
N ARG A 52 -15.01 -20.05 2.41
CA ARG A 52 -14.81 -18.60 2.45
C ARG A 52 -13.79 -18.23 1.40
N VAL A 53 -14.11 -17.33 0.49
CA VAL A 53 -13.22 -16.89 -0.56
C VAL A 53 -12.96 -15.40 -0.40
N ILE A 54 -11.69 -15.06 -0.28
CA ILE A 54 -11.24 -13.70 -0.05
C ILE A 54 -10.40 -13.26 -1.25
N ALA A 55 -10.82 -12.19 -1.90
CA ALA A 55 -10.09 -11.53 -2.96
C ALA A 55 -9.50 -10.21 -2.46
N LEU A 56 -8.20 -10.03 -2.66
CA LEU A 56 -7.48 -8.80 -2.38
C LEU A 56 -7.26 -8.03 -3.68
N TYR A 57 -7.69 -6.78 -3.68
CA TYR A 57 -7.43 -5.82 -4.75
C TYR A 57 -6.55 -4.69 -4.23
N GLU A 58 -5.61 -4.28 -5.05
CA GLU A 58 -4.93 -2.99 -4.90
C GLU A 58 -5.80 -1.90 -5.51
N SER A 59 -5.96 -0.80 -4.81
CA SER A 59 -6.63 0.40 -5.30
C SER A 59 -5.83 1.64 -4.92
N ARG A 60 -6.30 2.83 -5.31
CA ARG A 60 -5.67 4.12 -5.02
C ARG A 60 -6.44 4.88 -3.95
N THR A 61 -5.73 5.62 -3.08
CA THR A 61 -6.39 6.51 -2.10
C THR A 61 -7.08 7.68 -2.78
N ARG A 62 -6.58 8.11 -3.93
CA ARG A 62 -7.01 9.30 -4.69
C ARG A 62 -6.88 10.60 -3.92
N GLN A 63 -6.13 10.59 -2.83
CA GLN A 63 -5.84 11.80 -2.09
C GLN A 63 -4.93 12.69 -2.92
N LYS A 64 -5.34 13.95 -3.07
CA LYS A 64 -4.54 15.00 -3.70
C LYS A 64 -3.71 15.75 -2.66
N VAL A 65 -2.59 16.29 -3.10
CA VAL A 65 -1.77 17.19 -2.29
C VAL A 65 -2.61 18.42 -1.92
N LYS A 66 -2.68 18.72 -0.63
CA LYS A 66 -3.38 19.92 -0.13
C LYS A 66 -2.50 21.15 -0.35
N ARG A 67 -3.12 22.25 -0.77
CA ARG A 67 -2.43 23.57 -0.93
C ARG A 67 -1.15 23.45 -1.76
N ALA A 68 -1.19 22.66 -2.81
CA ALA A 68 -0.08 22.58 -3.75
C ALA A 68 0.22 23.95 -4.34
N ALA A 69 1.52 24.24 -4.51
CA ALA A 69 1.93 25.40 -5.29
C ALA A 69 1.46 25.23 -6.77
N PRO A 70 1.25 26.33 -7.51
CA PRO A 70 0.93 26.24 -8.93
C PRO A 70 1.94 25.37 -9.69
N GLY A 71 1.43 24.35 -10.41
CA GLY A 71 2.25 23.36 -11.11
C GLY A 71 2.68 22.17 -10.25
N GLY A 72 2.39 22.18 -8.94
CA GLY A 72 2.65 21.06 -8.01
C GLY A 72 1.41 20.23 -7.68
N GLU A 73 0.30 20.44 -8.40
CA GLU A 73 -0.94 19.69 -8.19
C GLU A 73 -0.76 18.22 -8.59
N GLY A 74 -1.28 17.33 -7.77
CA GLY A 74 -1.17 15.90 -8.04
C GLY A 74 -1.72 15.03 -6.94
N TYR A 75 -1.55 13.74 -7.11
CA TYR A 75 -1.83 12.76 -6.06
C TYR A 75 -0.66 12.64 -5.10
N VAL A 76 -0.99 12.36 -3.83
CA VAL A 76 0.02 12.00 -2.84
C VAL A 76 0.74 10.73 -3.28
N ILE A 77 2.07 10.72 -3.17
CA ILE A 77 2.91 9.57 -3.57
C ILE A 77 2.70 8.37 -2.63
N ASP A 78 3.11 7.20 -3.08
CA ASP A 78 3.19 6.02 -2.23
C ASP A 78 4.48 6.07 -1.39
N HIS A 79 4.34 6.43 -0.10
CA HIS A 79 5.47 6.52 0.83
C HIS A 79 6.02 5.16 1.26
N PHE A 80 5.27 4.09 1.04
CA PHE A 80 5.73 2.72 1.30
C PHE A 80 6.56 2.14 0.15
N ASP A 81 6.53 2.78 -1.04
CA ASP A 81 7.28 2.35 -2.22
C ASP A 81 8.57 3.18 -2.36
N SER A 82 9.72 2.52 -2.14
CA SER A 82 11.03 3.16 -2.26
C SER A 82 11.29 3.77 -3.65
N THR A 83 10.73 3.15 -4.70
CA THR A 83 10.87 3.66 -6.08
C THR A 83 10.06 4.94 -6.29
N ALA A 84 8.83 4.99 -5.76
CA ALA A 84 8.01 6.19 -5.82
C ALA A 84 8.68 7.37 -5.09
N VAL A 85 9.26 7.12 -3.92
CA VAL A 85 10.02 8.12 -3.15
C VAL A 85 11.28 8.56 -3.91
N ALA A 86 12.06 7.61 -4.45
CA ALA A 86 13.26 7.94 -5.24
C ALA A 86 12.94 8.82 -6.45
N ASN A 87 11.89 8.49 -7.18
CA ASN A 87 11.45 9.25 -8.35
C ASN A 87 11.01 10.68 -7.95
N TYR A 88 10.32 10.82 -6.83
CA TYR A 88 9.93 12.12 -6.30
C TYR A 88 11.14 12.98 -5.95
N LEU A 89 12.11 12.41 -5.23
CA LEU A 89 13.34 13.10 -4.87
C LEU A 89 14.20 13.47 -6.09
N GLN A 90 14.26 12.59 -7.09
CA GLN A 90 14.93 12.87 -8.36
C GLN A 90 14.27 14.02 -9.12
N HIS A 91 12.94 14.14 -9.05
CA HIS A 91 12.24 15.28 -9.65
C HIS A 91 12.66 16.60 -9.02
N ILE A 92 12.80 16.65 -7.69
CA ILE A 92 13.31 17.81 -6.97
C ILE A 92 14.74 18.14 -7.39
N ASP A 93 15.63 17.15 -7.45
CA ASP A 93 17.00 17.33 -7.95
C ASP A 93 17.05 17.93 -9.34
N SER A 94 16.23 17.40 -10.25
CA SER A 94 16.17 17.87 -11.62
C SER A 94 15.78 19.35 -11.70
N ALA A 95 14.87 19.81 -10.83
CA ALA A 95 14.46 21.21 -10.75
C ALA A 95 15.59 22.12 -10.28
N PHE A 96 16.34 21.73 -9.25
CA PHE A 96 17.52 22.49 -8.76
C PHE A 96 18.61 22.58 -9.83
N VAL A 97 18.90 21.45 -10.50
CA VAL A 97 19.91 21.42 -11.58
C VAL A 97 19.48 22.29 -12.76
N ALA A 98 18.24 22.19 -13.21
CA ALA A 98 17.74 22.95 -14.35
C ALA A 98 17.71 24.47 -14.08
N SER A 99 17.33 24.87 -12.88
CA SER A 99 17.31 26.29 -12.46
C SER A 99 18.66 26.85 -12.10
N LYS A 100 19.71 26.02 -11.97
CA LYS A 100 21.03 26.38 -11.45
C LYS A 100 20.93 27.02 -10.05
N THR A 101 19.92 26.68 -9.28
CA THR A 101 19.70 27.16 -7.91
C THR A 101 20.51 26.28 -6.95
N PRO A 102 21.26 26.85 -6.00
CA PRO A 102 21.92 26.06 -4.98
C PRO A 102 20.89 25.37 -4.09
N TYR A 103 21.23 24.19 -3.56
CA TYR A 103 20.38 23.54 -2.58
C TYR A 103 20.24 24.39 -1.31
N PRO A 104 19.08 24.36 -0.64
CA PRO A 104 18.91 25.01 0.64
C PRO A 104 19.77 24.33 1.71
N HIS A 105 20.14 25.07 2.72
CA HIS A 105 20.90 24.56 3.86
C HIS A 105 20.12 23.49 4.67
N THR A 106 18.79 23.53 4.62
CA THR A 106 17.92 22.64 5.40
C THR A 106 16.73 22.22 4.55
N PHE A 107 16.43 20.92 4.58
CA PHE A 107 15.20 20.36 4.05
C PHE A 107 14.29 19.98 5.22
N PHE A 108 13.05 20.42 5.17
CA PHE A 108 12.05 20.13 6.19
C PHE A 108 10.94 19.25 5.62
N ASN A 109 10.62 18.18 6.31
CA ASN A 109 9.45 17.35 6.03
C ASN A 109 8.49 17.42 7.22
N ASP A 110 7.27 17.84 6.97
CA ASP A 110 6.22 17.96 7.98
C ASP A 110 5.49 16.63 8.21
N SER A 111 4.27 16.71 8.69
CA SER A 111 3.47 15.54 9.07
C SER A 111 3.17 14.61 7.90
N TYR A 112 3.12 13.32 8.20
CA TYR A 112 2.59 12.33 7.30
C TYR A 112 1.06 12.35 7.32
N GLU A 113 0.46 12.93 6.28
CA GLU A 113 -1.01 13.08 6.17
C GLU A 113 -1.59 12.31 4.96
N VAL A 114 -1.34 11.02 4.89
CA VAL A 114 -1.85 10.16 3.79
C VAL A 114 -2.96 9.26 4.31
N TYR A 115 -4.19 9.74 4.18
CA TYR A 115 -5.37 9.04 4.70
C TYR A 115 -5.72 7.81 3.89
N GLY A 116 -5.90 6.67 4.60
CA GLY A 116 -6.31 5.41 4.02
C GLY A 116 -5.24 4.70 3.18
N ALA A 117 -4.00 5.21 3.17
CA ALA A 117 -2.88 4.47 2.62
C ALA A 117 -2.52 3.32 3.57
N ASN A 118 -2.69 2.10 3.09
CA ASN A 118 -2.43 0.89 3.86
C ASN A 118 -1.94 -0.26 2.97
N TRP A 119 -1.46 0.05 1.78
CA TRP A 119 -1.01 -0.93 0.81
C TRP A 119 0.08 -0.36 -0.08
N THR A 120 0.97 -1.24 -0.54
CA THR A 120 1.93 -1.00 -1.63
C THR A 120 2.15 -2.31 -2.39
N PRO A 121 2.58 -2.30 -3.66
CA PRO A 121 2.75 -3.51 -4.46
C PRO A 121 3.66 -4.58 -3.85
N THR A 122 4.65 -4.18 -3.05
CA THR A 122 5.64 -5.09 -2.44
C THR A 122 5.25 -5.59 -1.05
N LEU A 123 4.11 -5.14 -0.50
CA LEU A 123 3.72 -5.42 0.89
C LEU A 123 3.72 -6.90 1.25
N LEU A 124 3.14 -7.77 0.42
CA LEU A 124 3.06 -9.21 0.72
C LEU A 124 4.45 -9.86 0.79
N THR A 125 5.37 -9.41 -0.05
CA THR A 125 6.75 -9.91 -0.06
C THR A 125 7.52 -9.43 1.17
N GLU A 126 7.40 -8.17 1.54
CA GLU A 126 8.04 -7.63 2.74
C GLU A 126 7.45 -8.24 4.01
N PHE A 127 6.12 -8.41 4.07
CA PHE A 127 5.48 -9.09 5.18
C PHE A 127 6.03 -10.51 5.41
N GLU A 128 6.09 -11.34 4.34
CA GLU A 128 6.63 -12.69 4.44
C GLU A 128 8.11 -12.69 4.90
N LYS A 129 8.89 -11.74 4.43
CA LYS A 129 10.30 -11.57 4.81
C LYS A 129 10.48 -11.20 6.28
N TYR A 130 9.62 -10.34 6.84
CA TYR A 130 9.71 -9.90 8.24
C TYR A 130 9.18 -10.93 9.23
N HIS A 131 8.06 -11.60 8.90
CA HIS A 131 7.34 -12.44 9.84
C HIS A 131 7.46 -13.94 9.57
N GLY A 132 8.05 -14.35 8.44
CA GLY A 132 8.30 -15.76 8.09
C GLY A 132 7.06 -16.55 7.69
N TYR A 133 5.92 -15.88 7.49
CA TYR A 133 4.69 -16.49 6.98
C TYR A 133 3.98 -15.57 5.99
N LYS A 134 3.08 -16.14 5.19
CA LYS A 134 2.36 -15.39 4.16
C LYS A 134 1.07 -14.79 4.71
N LEU A 135 0.91 -13.47 4.63
CA LEU A 135 -0.31 -12.78 5.04
C LEU A 135 -1.54 -13.34 4.33
N GLN A 136 -1.40 -13.70 3.04
CA GLN A 136 -2.52 -14.24 2.26
C GLN A 136 -3.02 -15.61 2.74
N ASP A 137 -2.24 -16.35 3.51
CA ASP A 137 -2.67 -17.61 4.13
C ASP A 137 -3.40 -17.36 5.46
N LYS A 138 -3.37 -16.12 5.95
CA LYS A 138 -3.99 -15.63 7.18
C LYS A 138 -5.07 -14.55 6.93
N PHE A 139 -5.60 -14.47 5.72
CA PHE A 139 -6.65 -13.48 5.42
C PHE A 139 -7.90 -13.58 6.30
N PRO A 140 -8.44 -14.78 6.64
CA PRO A 140 -9.54 -14.85 7.59
C PRO A 140 -9.21 -14.21 8.93
N GLU A 141 -8.10 -14.62 9.55
CA GLU A 141 -7.65 -14.12 10.85
C GLU A 141 -7.41 -12.59 10.79
N PHE A 142 -6.79 -12.10 9.70
CA PHE A 142 -6.57 -10.68 9.49
C PHE A 142 -7.87 -9.88 9.44
N LEU A 143 -8.86 -10.34 8.65
CA LEU A 143 -10.15 -9.66 8.49
C LEU A 143 -11.04 -9.79 9.73
N ASP A 144 -10.92 -10.89 10.46
CA ASP A 144 -11.64 -11.13 11.71
C ASP A 144 -10.98 -10.40 12.91
N GLY A 145 -9.84 -9.72 12.68
CA GLY A 145 -9.20 -8.86 13.67
C GLY A 145 -8.27 -9.56 14.64
N ASP A 146 -7.68 -10.70 14.25
CA ASP A 146 -6.64 -11.36 15.07
C ASP A 146 -5.53 -10.40 15.41
N ALA A 147 -5.24 -10.25 16.71
CA ALA A 147 -4.36 -9.23 17.24
C ALA A 147 -2.91 -9.38 16.73
N VAL A 148 -2.45 -10.63 16.55
CA VAL A 148 -1.07 -10.91 16.10
C VAL A 148 -0.95 -10.55 14.64
N VAL A 149 -1.83 -11.10 13.78
CA VAL A 149 -1.76 -10.87 12.33
C VAL A 149 -1.94 -9.39 11.98
N VAL A 150 -2.84 -8.69 12.69
CA VAL A 150 -3.05 -7.25 12.50
C VAL A 150 -1.86 -6.44 12.99
N SER A 151 -1.22 -6.84 14.09
CA SER A 151 0.01 -6.20 14.59
C SER A 151 1.15 -6.35 13.59
N ASP A 152 1.41 -7.56 13.12
CA ASP A 152 2.45 -7.86 12.14
C ASP A 152 2.26 -7.07 10.83
N TYR A 153 1.00 -6.95 10.37
CA TYR A 153 0.67 -6.13 9.22
C TYR A 153 1.01 -4.64 9.43
N ARG A 154 0.67 -4.09 10.60
CA ARG A 154 0.97 -2.70 10.94
C ARG A 154 2.46 -2.45 11.12
N GLU A 155 3.17 -3.38 11.74
CA GLU A 155 4.62 -3.33 11.90
C GLU A 155 5.31 -3.32 10.54
N THR A 156 4.90 -4.19 9.60
CA THR A 156 5.41 -4.18 8.22
C THR A 156 5.26 -2.82 7.57
N LEU A 157 4.07 -2.20 7.65
CA LEU A 157 3.85 -0.86 7.09
C LEU A 157 4.70 0.21 7.79
N GLY A 158 4.85 0.13 9.11
CA GLY A 158 5.72 1.03 9.88
C GLY A 158 7.18 0.94 9.45
N ASP A 159 7.70 -0.27 9.31
CA ASP A 159 9.07 -0.52 8.86
C ASP A 159 9.29 -0.06 7.41
N MET A 160 8.30 -0.31 6.53
CA MET A 160 8.38 0.18 5.14
C MET A 160 8.37 1.71 5.09
N LEU A 161 7.54 2.38 5.90
CA LEU A 161 7.53 3.84 5.98
C LEU A 161 8.87 4.38 6.48
N LEU A 162 9.44 3.77 7.53
CA LEU A 162 10.73 4.15 8.07
C LEU A 162 11.83 4.01 7.01
N LYS A 163 11.98 2.83 6.41
CA LYS A 163 13.07 2.51 5.48
C LYS A 163 12.93 3.19 4.13
N ASN A 164 11.72 3.10 3.55
CA ASN A 164 11.51 3.54 2.17
C ASN A 164 11.26 5.05 2.04
N PHE A 165 10.77 5.69 3.09
CA PHE A 165 10.55 7.13 3.09
C PHE A 165 11.52 7.86 4.01
N THR A 166 11.46 7.65 5.33
CA THR A 166 12.18 8.49 6.29
C THR A 166 13.70 8.39 6.14
N GLU A 167 14.24 7.18 6.10
CA GLU A 167 15.70 6.97 5.94
C GLU A 167 16.17 7.41 4.55
N GLN A 168 15.41 7.12 3.51
CA GLN A 168 15.74 7.51 2.13
C GLN A 168 15.72 9.04 1.97
N TRP A 169 14.71 9.71 2.52
CA TRP A 169 14.62 11.16 2.56
C TRP A 169 15.83 11.77 3.31
N THR A 170 16.12 11.27 4.50
CA THR A 170 17.23 11.74 5.33
C THR A 170 18.56 11.58 4.62
N ALA A 171 18.81 10.40 4.02
CA ALA A 171 20.02 10.13 3.27
C ALA A 171 20.16 11.05 2.04
N TRP A 172 19.04 11.32 1.36
CA TRP A 172 19.00 12.25 0.24
C TRP A 172 19.30 13.69 0.68
N ALA A 173 18.68 14.17 1.75
CA ALA A 173 18.90 15.52 2.29
C ALA A 173 20.35 15.72 2.74
N ASN A 174 20.91 14.79 3.51
CA ASN A 174 22.29 14.89 4.04
C ASN A 174 23.37 14.91 2.94
N LYS A 175 23.07 14.46 1.74
CA LYS A 175 24.01 14.56 0.60
C LYS A 175 24.03 15.94 -0.04
N ARG A 176 23.14 16.83 0.33
CA ARG A 176 22.90 18.12 -0.33
C ARG A 176 23.09 19.35 0.57
N GLY A 177 23.30 19.16 1.82
CA GLY A 177 23.48 20.16 2.84
C GLY A 177 23.20 19.60 4.21
#